data_8ebb26bc3adafa244597f1234ead24d3
#
_entry.id   8ebb26bc3adafa244597f1234ead24d3
#
_cell.length_a   1.000
_cell.length_b   1.000
_cell.length_c   1.000
_cell.angle_alpha   90.00
_cell.angle_beta   90.00
_cell.angle_gamma   90.00
#
_symmetry.space_group_name_H-M   'P 1'
#
loop_
_entity.id
_entity.type
_entity.pdbx_description
1 polymer ?
#
loop_
_entity_poly.entity_id
_entity_poly.type
_entity_poly.pdbx_seq_one_letter_code
_entity_poly.pdbx_strand_id
1 'polypeptide(L)'
;MKVSIVGPGIMPIPPTGWGAVEILIWDQKLALEKLGHEVDIVNTQSPVEILNQVNKFRPDFVHIQYDDFIELYPYIQYPCAITSHFGYFEQPNKWDYYGERIAKPFGRIQPNVFCLSGGIKDVYADILKIPEKRLFVTPNGVNLDKFNYTSKPAYCDASIYLAKIDYRKRQHMFQSISSLYFAGNIADQRFNQNQNYLGEWSKDTL
;
A
#
# COMPACT_ATOMS: atom_id res chain seq x y z
N MET A 1 -2.36 -22.89 5.52
CA MET A 1 -2.13 -22.60 4.10
C MET A 1 -0.73 -22.01 3.93
N LYS A 2 -0.14 -22.21 2.76
CA LYS A 2 1.10 -21.54 2.34
C LYS A 2 0.73 -20.29 1.53
N VAL A 3 1.19 -19.12 1.95
CA VAL A 3 0.89 -17.85 1.29
C VAL A 3 2.18 -17.19 0.84
N SER A 4 2.29 -16.82 -0.43
CA SER A 4 3.41 -16.02 -0.94
C SER A 4 2.94 -14.58 -1.14
N ILE A 5 3.64 -13.62 -0.51
CA ILE A 5 3.37 -12.20 -0.67
C ILE A 5 4.47 -11.60 -1.54
N VAL A 6 4.10 -11.03 -2.68
CA VAL A 6 5.03 -10.38 -3.61
C VAL A 6 5.02 -8.87 -3.34
N GLY A 7 6.13 -8.37 -2.81
CA GLY A 7 6.35 -6.96 -2.50
C GLY A 7 6.99 -6.18 -3.67
N PRO A 8 7.14 -4.83 -3.52
CA PRO A 8 7.62 -3.95 -4.59
C PRO A 8 9.07 -4.17 -5.01
N GLY A 9 9.90 -4.79 -4.16
CA GLY A 9 11.33 -4.94 -4.43
C GLY A 9 12.13 -3.63 -4.39
N ILE A 10 11.57 -2.57 -3.81
CA ILE A 10 12.16 -1.22 -3.76
C ILE A 10 12.93 -1.01 -2.45
N MET A 11 12.33 -1.40 -1.35
CA MET A 11 12.91 -1.28 -0.01
C MET A 11 12.94 -2.63 0.67
N PRO A 12 13.81 -2.85 1.68
CA PRO A 12 13.81 -4.11 2.44
C PRO A 12 12.49 -4.34 3.18
N ILE A 13 12.14 -5.61 3.42
CA ILE A 13 11.00 -6.01 4.25
C ILE A 13 11.53 -6.92 5.36
N PRO A 14 11.42 -6.57 6.67
CA PRO A 14 10.83 -5.31 7.16
C PRO A 14 11.67 -4.09 6.80
N PRO A 15 11.04 -2.92 6.61
CA PRO A 15 11.79 -1.70 6.30
C PRO A 15 12.54 -1.19 7.54
N THR A 16 13.72 -0.61 7.33
CA THR A 16 14.54 0.00 8.39
C THR A 16 14.11 1.44 8.73
N GLY A 17 13.21 2.02 7.93
CA GLY A 17 12.69 3.37 8.13
C GLY A 17 11.25 3.48 7.61
N TRP A 18 10.98 4.49 6.80
CA TRP A 18 9.69 4.63 6.14
C TRP A 18 9.55 3.59 5.00
N GLY A 19 8.33 3.29 4.61
CA GLY A 19 7.99 2.27 3.61
C GLY A 19 6.61 1.70 3.92
N ALA A 20 5.55 2.46 3.53
CA ALA A 20 4.19 2.14 3.96
C ALA A 20 3.72 0.76 3.48
N VAL A 21 4.01 0.42 2.22
CA VAL A 21 3.63 -0.89 1.65
C VAL A 21 4.44 -2.01 2.28
N GLU A 22 5.74 -1.79 2.48
CA GLU A 22 6.64 -2.76 3.11
C GLU A 22 6.27 -3.04 4.57
N ILE A 23 5.82 -2.01 5.32
CA ILE A 23 5.29 -2.17 6.68
C ILE A 23 4.01 -3.01 6.65
N LEU A 24 3.08 -2.72 5.74
CA LEU A 24 1.84 -3.49 5.60
C LEU A 24 2.11 -4.96 5.26
N ILE A 25 3.04 -5.22 4.33
CA ILE A 25 3.43 -6.59 3.97
C ILE A 25 4.01 -7.33 5.19
N TRP A 26 4.89 -6.68 5.94
CA TRP A 26 5.48 -7.30 7.13
C TRP A 26 4.45 -7.59 8.20
N ASP A 27 3.59 -6.61 8.52
CA ASP A 27 2.54 -6.78 9.53
C ASP A 27 1.50 -7.84 9.08
N GLN A 28 1.18 -7.93 7.78
CA GLN A 28 0.34 -8.98 7.22
C GLN A 28 0.98 -10.37 7.37
N LYS A 29 2.30 -10.50 7.08
CA LYS A 29 3.02 -11.75 7.32
C LYS A 29 2.88 -12.20 8.76
N LEU A 30 3.22 -11.32 9.71
CA LEU A 30 3.14 -11.65 11.14
C LEU A 30 1.73 -12.06 11.58
N ALA A 31 0.70 -11.36 11.09
CA ALA A 31 -0.70 -11.68 11.39
C ALA A 31 -1.11 -13.04 10.83
N LEU A 32 -0.74 -13.36 9.59
CA LEU A 32 -1.03 -14.65 8.97
C LEU A 32 -0.29 -15.81 9.66
N GLU A 33 0.96 -15.60 10.06
CA GLU A 33 1.73 -16.61 10.81
C GLU A 33 1.12 -16.86 12.20
N LYS A 34 0.64 -15.81 12.87
CA LYS A 34 -0.11 -15.93 14.15
C LYS A 34 -1.41 -16.73 13.98
N LEU A 35 -2.00 -16.72 12.79
CA LEU A 35 -3.16 -17.54 12.43
C LEU A 35 -2.80 -18.96 11.98
N GLY A 36 -1.52 -19.36 12.03
CA GLY A 36 -1.05 -20.69 11.67
C GLY A 36 -0.81 -20.93 10.17
N HIS A 37 -0.65 -19.86 9.39
CA HIS A 37 -0.25 -19.96 7.99
C HIS A 37 1.29 -19.93 7.86
N GLU A 38 1.82 -20.59 6.82
CA GLU A 38 3.22 -20.48 6.41
C GLU A 38 3.33 -19.36 5.38
N VAL A 39 4.16 -18.34 5.63
CA VAL A 39 4.20 -17.14 4.79
C VAL A 39 5.60 -16.87 4.28
N ASP A 40 5.75 -16.79 2.95
CA ASP A 40 6.94 -16.34 2.27
C ASP A 40 6.77 -14.94 1.71
N ILE A 41 7.84 -14.12 1.76
CA ILE A 41 7.87 -12.80 1.14
C ILE A 41 8.87 -12.81 -0.01
N VAL A 42 8.36 -12.58 -1.22
CA VAL A 42 9.16 -12.38 -2.43
C VAL A 42 9.29 -10.89 -2.68
N ASN A 43 10.50 -10.33 -2.48
CA ASN A 43 10.72 -8.88 -2.54
C ASN A 43 11.89 -8.55 -3.48
N THR A 44 11.64 -8.62 -4.77
CA THR A 44 12.59 -8.30 -5.85
C THR A 44 11.87 -7.64 -7.01
N GLN A 45 12.56 -6.83 -7.80
CA GLN A 45 12.03 -6.22 -9.03
C GLN A 45 12.17 -7.13 -10.25
N SER A 46 12.86 -8.24 -10.14
CA SER A 46 13.08 -9.17 -11.24
C SER A 46 11.87 -10.09 -11.45
N PRO A 47 11.12 -10.00 -12.56
CA PRO A 47 10.01 -10.88 -12.88
C PRO A 47 10.38 -12.36 -12.83
N VAL A 48 11.56 -12.70 -13.34
CA VAL A 48 12.06 -14.08 -13.37
C VAL A 48 12.31 -14.60 -11.96
N GLU A 49 12.93 -13.79 -11.11
CA GLU A 49 13.16 -14.16 -9.72
C GLU A 49 11.86 -14.32 -8.93
N ILE A 50 10.87 -13.42 -9.15
CA ILE A 50 9.56 -13.54 -8.52
C ILE A 50 8.94 -14.90 -8.86
N LEU A 51 8.86 -15.25 -10.14
CA LEU A 51 8.28 -16.52 -10.57
C LEU A 51 9.05 -17.73 -10.02
N ASN A 52 10.39 -17.66 -10.02
CA ASN A 52 11.23 -18.74 -9.50
C ASN A 52 11.04 -18.95 -8.00
N GLN A 53 10.98 -17.87 -7.20
CA GLN A 53 10.81 -17.96 -5.75
C GLN A 53 9.39 -18.46 -5.40
N VAL A 54 8.36 -17.93 -6.04
CA VAL A 54 6.96 -18.40 -5.89
C VAL A 54 6.86 -19.89 -6.23
N ASN A 55 7.40 -20.32 -7.37
CA ASN A 55 7.35 -21.73 -7.79
C ASN A 55 8.15 -22.65 -6.85
N LYS A 56 9.27 -22.20 -6.31
CA LYS A 56 10.06 -22.94 -5.31
C LYS A 56 9.29 -23.13 -4.01
N PHE A 57 8.59 -22.10 -3.54
CA PHE A 57 7.81 -22.14 -2.31
C PHE A 57 6.53 -22.99 -2.43
N ARG A 58 5.92 -23.06 -3.64
CA ARG A 58 4.67 -23.78 -3.93
C ARG A 58 3.53 -23.35 -3.00
N PRO A 59 3.08 -22.09 -3.09
CA PRO A 59 2.03 -21.58 -2.21
C PRO A 59 0.65 -22.11 -2.60
N ASP A 60 -0.27 -22.10 -1.64
CA ASP A 60 -1.72 -22.28 -1.89
C ASP A 60 -2.35 -21.01 -2.45
N PHE A 61 -1.74 -19.84 -2.16
CA PHE A 61 -2.23 -18.53 -2.61
C PHE A 61 -1.07 -17.54 -2.78
N VAL A 62 -1.16 -16.68 -3.80
CA VAL A 62 -0.21 -15.58 -4.06
C VAL A 62 -0.93 -14.25 -3.93
N HIS A 63 -0.35 -13.33 -3.14
CA HIS A 63 -0.82 -11.95 -3.03
C HIS A 63 0.23 -10.99 -3.58
N ILE A 64 -0.05 -10.38 -4.73
CA ILE A 64 0.81 -9.35 -5.32
C ILE A 64 0.41 -8.00 -4.72
N GLN A 65 1.32 -7.33 -4.02
CA GLN A 65 1.07 -6.02 -3.39
C GLN A 65 1.76 -4.84 -4.12
N TYR A 66 1.94 -4.98 -5.41
CA TYR A 66 2.50 -3.94 -6.26
C TYR A 66 1.90 -4.01 -7.66
N ASP A 67 1.22 -2.95 -8.08
CA ASP A 67 0.45 -2.92 -9.32
C ASP A 67 1.31 -2.92 -10.59
N ASP A 68 2.57 -2.49 -10.52
CA ASP A 68 3.54 -2.61 -11.62
C ASP A 68 3.78 -4.06 -12.05
N PHE A 69 3.47 -5.02 -11.18
CA PHE A 69 3.59 -6.45 -11.48
C PHE A 69 2.33 -7.06 -12.10
N ILE A 70 1.39 -6.24 -12.56
CA ILE A 70 0.17 -6.74 -13.20
C ILE A 70 0.46 -7.67 -14.38
N GLU A 71 1.50 -7.40 -15.17
CA GLU A 71 1.87 -8.24 -16.30
C GLU A 71 2.40 -9.62 -15.91
N LEU A 72 2.80 -9.82 -14.63
CA LEU A 72 3.17 -11.15 -14.11
C LEU A 72 1.96 -12.01 -13.76
N TYR A 73 0.80 -11.38 -13.51
CA TYR A 73 -0.40 -12.08 -13.03
C TYR A 73 -0.77 -13.31 -13.88
N PRO A 74 -0.76 -13.27 -15.23
CA PRO A 74 -1.09 -14.43 -16.06
C PRO A 74 -0.08 -15.59 -15.97
N TYR A 75 1.13 -15.34 -15.47
CA TYR A 75 2.19 -16.36 -15.35
C TYR A 75 2.23 -17.02 -13.98
N ILE A 76 1.47 -16.52 -13.00
CA ILE A 76 1.32 -17.14 -11.68
C ILE A 76 0.39 -18.35 -11.82
N GLN A 77 0.91 -19.54 -11.54
CA GLN A 77 0.16 -20.80 -11.70
C GLN A 77 -0.67 -21.19 -10.45
N TYR A 78 -0.76 -20.31 -9.47
CA TYR A 78 -1.47 -20.49 -8.21
C TYR A 78 -2.65 -19.53 -8.12
N PRO A 79 -3.67 -19.81 -7.28
CA PRO A 79 -4.68 -18.82 -6.94
C PRO A 79 -4.02 -17.51 -6.55
N CYS A 80 -4.40 -16.42 -7.20
CA CYS A 80 -3.71 -15.14 -7.06
C CYS A 80 -4.69 -13.97 -6.98
N ALA A 81 -4.33 -12.96 -6.19
CA ALA A 81 -4.95 -11.64 -6.22
C ALA A 81 -3.86 -10.54 -6.19
N ILE A 82 -4.23 -9.35 -6.66
CA ILE A 82 -3.35 -8.18 -6.68
C ILE A 82 -3.99 -7.04 -5.89
N THR A 83 -3.17 -6.25 -5.19
CA THR A 83 -3.56 -4.99 -4.55
C THR A 83 -2.76 -3.85 -5.16
N SER A 84 -3.45 -2.76 -5.54
CA SER A 84 -2.81 -1.47 -5.78
C SER A 84 -2.99 -0.59 -4.55
N HIS A 85 -1.90 -0.04 -4.05
CA HIS A 85 -1.90 0.93 -2.96
C HIS A 85 -2.01 2.39 -3.45
N PHE A 86 -2.21 2.59 -4.74
CA PHE A 86 -2.32 3.90 -5.38
C PHE A 86 -3.74 4.19 -5.86
N GLY A 87 -4.23 5.40 -5.59
CA GLY A 87 -5.57 5.87 -6.00
C GLY A 87 -5.61 6.46 -7.41
N TYR A 88 -4.73 6.04 -8.32
CA TYR A 88 -4.62 6.66 -9.65
C TYR A 88 -5.60 6.12 -10.68
N PHE A 89 -6.27 5.02 -10.39
CA PHE A 89 -7.25 4.40 -11.29
C PHE A 89 -8.48 5.29 -11.56
N GLU A 90 -8.82 6.22 -10.68
CA GLU A 90 -9.90 7.19 -10.91
C GLU A 90 -9.58 8.13 -12.08
N GLN A 91 -8.31 8.42 -12.29
CA GLN A 91 -7.83 9.31 -13.34
C GLN A 91 -6.57 8.73 -14.00
N PRO A 92 -6.68 7.59 -14.69
CA PRO A 92 -5.51 6.85 -15.19
C PRO A 92 -4.69 7.64 -16.20
N ASN A 93 -5.31 8.53 -16.96
CA ASN A 93 -4.65 9.34 -17.98
C ASN A 93 -3.96 10.62 -17.42
N LYS A 94 -4.13 10.90 -16.13
CA LYS A 94 -3.49 12.04 -15.48
C LYS A 94 -1.97 11.86 -15.34
N TRP A 95 -1.50 10.63 -15.35
CA TRP A 95 -0.10 10.26 -15.17
C TRP A 95 0.36 9.53 -16.43
N ASP A 96 1.31 10.09 -17.15
CA ASP A 96 1.73 9.66 -18.50
C ASP A 96 1.99 8.15 -18.63
N TYR A 97 2.58 7.54 -17.62
CA TYR A 97 2.91 6.11 -17.66
C TYR A 97 1.79 5.20 -17.10
N TYR A 98 0.96 5.72 -16.19
CA TYR A 98 0.06 4.87 -15.39
C TYR A 98 -1.08 4.27 -16.22
N GLY A 99 -1.65 5.06 -17.13
CA GLY A 99 -2.72 4.61 -18.01
C GLY A 99 -2.31 3.42 -18.89
N GLU A 100 -1.18 3.55 -19.59
CA GLU A 100 -0.67 2.53 -20.49
C GLU A 100 -0.07 1.34 -19.73
N ARG A 101 0.75 1.61 -18.71
CA ARG A 101 1.54 0.60 -18.03
C ARG A 101 0.76 -0.21 -17.02
N ILE A 102 -0.24 0.39 -16.36
CA ILE A 102 -0.96 -0.21 -15.25
C ILE A 102 -2.45 -0.39 -15.57
N ALA A 103 -3.19 0.69 -15.84
CA ALA A 103 -4.64 0.63 -15.98
C ALA A 103 -5.09 -0.22 -17.17
N LYS A 104 -4.49 -0.07 -18.35
CA LYS A 104 -4.80 -0.91 -19.53
C LYS A 104 -4.53 -2.40 -19.29
N PRO A 105 -3.37 -2.83 -18.75
CA PRO A 105 -3.16 -4.22 -18.37
C PRO A 105 -4.17 -4.75 -17.36
N PHE A 106 -4.57 -3.98 -16.34
CA PHE A 106 -5.63 -4.39 -15.42
C PHE A 106 -6.96 -4.67 -16.15
N GLY A 107 -7.38 -3.77 -17.04
CA GLY A 107 -8.59 -3.95 -17.84
C GLY A 107 -8.51 -5.16 -18.79
N ARG A 108 -7.35 -5.44 -19.36
CA ARG A 108 -7.11 -6.58 -20.28
C ARG A 108 -7.04 -7.92 -19.54
N ILE A 109 -6.29 -7.97 -18.45
CA ILE A 109 -5.99 -9.20 -17.69
C ILE A 109 -7.14 -9.56 -16.75
N GLN A 110 -7.85 -8.55 -16.25
CA GLN A 110 -8.97 -8.71 -15.31
C GLN A 110 -8.62 -9.62 -14.11
N PRO A 111 -7.63 -9.25 -13.30
CA PRO A 111 -7.19 -10.06 -12.17
C PRO A 111 -8.26 -10.15 -11.07
N ASN A 112 -8.07 -11.05 -10.11
CA ASN A 112 -8.71 -10.89 -8.81
C ASN A 112 -8.02 -9.72 -8.08
N VAL A 113 -8.81 -8.79 -7.52
CA VAL A 113 -8.29 -7.59 -6.87
C VAL A 113 -8.79 -7.49 -5.44
N PHE A 114 -7.86 -7.28 -4.51
CA PHE A 114 -8.19 -6.83 -3.18
C PHE A 114 -8.27 -5.29 -3.19
N CYS A 115 -9.48 -4.78 -3.10
CA CYS A 115 -9.79 -3.36 -3.15
C CYS A 115 -9.71 -2.76 -1.75
N LEU A 116 -8.97 -1.68 -1.57
CA LEU A 116 -8.77 -1.05 -0.25
C LEU A 116 -10.05 -0.39 0.31
N SER A 117 -11.05 -0.15 -0.53
CA SER A 117 -12.35 0.39 -0.13
C SER A 117 -13.45 0.03 -1.13
N GLY A 118 -14.72 0.27 -0.76
CA GLY A 118 -15.85 0.14 -1.66
C GLY A 118 -15.73 1.07 -2.86
N GLY A 119 -15.35 2.34 -2.65
CA GLY A 119 -15.16 3.31 -3.75
C GLY A 119 -14.08 2.87 -4.75
N ILE A 120 -12.98 2.27 -4.28
CA ILE A 120 -11.97 1.71 -5.17
C ILE A 120 -12.50 0.48 -5.93
N LYS A 121 -13.32 -0.36 -5.30
CA LYS A 121 -14.03 -1.45 -5.99
C LYS A 121 -14.87 -0.94 -7.15
N ASP A 122 -15.65 0.12 -6.91
CA ASP A 122 -16.50 0.74 -7.93
C ASP A 122 -15.67 1.29 -9.10
N VAL A 123 -14.52 1.93 -8.82
CA VAL A 123 -13.57 2.38 -9.85
C VAL A 123 -13.06 1.22 -10.72
N TYR A 124 -12.69 0.10 -10.12
CA TYR A 124 -12.27 -1.08 -10.89
C TYR A 124 -13.39 -1.67 -11.75
N ALA A 125 -14.60 -1.72 -11.23
CA ALA A 125 -15.76 -2.20 -11.97
C ALA A 125 -16.15 -1.24 -13.11
N ASP A 126 -16.23 0.07 -12.82
CA ASP A 126 -16.78 1.06 -13.74
C ASP A 126 -15.77 1.52 -14.81
N ILE A 127 -14.51 1.73 -14.43
CA ILE A 127 -13.48 2.25 -15.34
C ILE A 127 -12.77 1.10 -16.06
N LEU A 128 -12.31 0.10 -15.30
CA LEU A 128 -11.51 -1.00 -15.88
C LEU A 128 -12.35 -2.20 -16.32
N LYS A 129 -13.66 -2.16 -16.08
CA LYS A 129 -14.62 -3.21 -16.45
C LYS A 129 -14.28 -4.59 -15.87
N ILE A 130 -13.63 -4.62 -14.70
CA ILE A 130 -13.33 -5.88 -14.01
C ILE A 130 -14.63 -6.43 -13.40
N PRO A 131 -14.99 -7.70 -13.66
CA PRO A 131 -16.21 -8.29 -13.12
C PRO A 131 -16.24 -8.25 -11.58
N GLU A 132 -17.38 -7.89 -10.99
CA GLU A 132 -17.53 -7.76 -9.52
C GLU A 132 -17.11 -9.00 -8.74
N LYS A 133 -17.34 -10.20 -9.28
CA LYS A 133 -16.93 -11.47 -8.67
C LYS A 133 -15.42 -11.63 -8.49
N ARG A 134 -14.62 -10.74 -9.08
CA ARG A 134 -13.15 -10.66 -8.94
C ARG A 134 -12.69 -9.53 -8.05
N LEU A 135 -13.61 -8.75 -7.49
CA LEU A 135 -13.32 -7.57 -6.69
C LEU A 135 -13.71 -7.81 -5.23
N PHE A 136 -12.74 -7.83 -4.34
CA PHE A 136 -12.92 -8.14 -2.92
C PHE A 136 -12.51 -6.92 -2.09
N VAL A 137 -13.44 -6.34 -1.33
CA VAL A 137 -13.12 -5.21 -0.45
C VAL A 137 -12.33 -5.72 0.75
N THR A 138 -11.08 -5.33 0.82
CA THR A 138 -10.13 -5.74 1.86
C THR A 138 -9.34 -4.51 2.32
N PRO A 139 -9.84 -3.74 3.29
CA PRO A 139 -9.15 -2.56 3.82
C PRO A 139 -7.80 -2.93 4.42
N ASN A 140 -6.85 -1.98 4.37
CA ASN A 140 -5.60 -2.12 5.10
C ASN A 140 -5.87 -2.26 6.60
N GLY A 141 -5.20 -3.21 7.23
CA GLY A 141 -5.21 -3.37 8.68
C GLY A 141 -4.18 -2.48 9.37
N VAL A 142 -4.25 -2.42 10.69
CA VAL A 142 -3.26 -1.79 11.56
C VAL A 142 -2.80 -2.78 12.62
N ASN A 143 -1.53 -2.73 12.97
CA ASN A 143 -0.97 -3.58 14.01
C ASN A 143 -1.37 -3.01 15.39
N LEU A 144 -2.32 -3.67 16.06
CA LEU A 144 -2.86 -3.23 17.36
C LEU A 144 -1.85 -3.37 18.50
N ASP A 145 -0.81 -4.19 18.34
CA ASP A 145 0.26 -4.29 19.35
C ASP A 145 1.14 -3.03 19.35
N LYS A 146 1.16 -2.28 18.25
CA LYS A 146 1.90 -1.01 18.10
C LYS A 146 1.01 0.22 18.35
N PHE A 147 -0.25 0.17 17.94
CA PHE A 147 -1.18 1.28 17.99
C PHE A 147 -2.33 0.96 18.93
N ASN A 148 -2.10 1.19 20.22
CA ASN A 148 -3.11 0.97 21.23
C ASN A 148 -4.14 2.09 21.26
N TYR A 149 -5.42 1.72 21.33
CA TYR A 149 -6.48 2.70 21.57
C TYR A 149 -6.34 3.33 22.96
N THR A 150 -6.44 4.66 23.01
CA THR A 150 -6.58 5.38 24.27
C THR A 150 -7.87 6.19 24.29
N SER A 151 -8.66 6.06 25.36
CA SER A 151 -9.89 6.83 25.55
C SER A 151 -9.62 8.25 26.10
N LYS A 152 -8.40 8.51 26.55
CA LYS A 152 -7.99 9.81 27.12
C LYS A 152 -6.68 10.24 26.49
N PRO A 153 -6.70 10.78 25.25
CA PRO A 153 -5.49 11.28 24.60
C PRO A 153 -4.97 12.50 25.36
N ALA A 154 -3.63 12.62 25.45
CA ALA A 154 -2.97 13.74 26.10
C ALA A 154 -3.24 15.10 25.40
N TYR A 155 -3.55 15.05 24.10
CA TYR A 155 -3.77 16.22 23.23
C TYR A 155 -5.11 16.09 22.52
N CYS A 156 -6.24 16.21 23.27
CA CYS A 156 -7.58 16.02 22.72
C CYS A 156 -7.99 17.13 21.73
N ASP A 157 -7.39 18.31 21.80
CA ASP A 157 -7.69 19.46 20.94
C ASP A 157 -6.69 19.65 19.80
N ALA A 158 -5.78 18.68 19.59
CA ALA A 158 -4.79 18.72 18.54
C ALA A 158 -5.02 17.61 17.51
N SER A 159 -4.64 17.89 16.27
CA SER A 159 -4.60 16.93 15.18
C SER A 159 -3.20 16.85 14.60
N ILE A 160 -2.83 15.70 14.07
CA ILE A 160 -1.56 15.52 13.38
C ILE A 160 -1.78 15.05 11.94
N TYR A 161 -1.06 15.65 11.00
CA TYR A 161 -0.96 15.19 9.64
C TYR A 161 0.38 14.47 9.48
N LEU A 162 0.37 13.18 9.75
CA LEU A 162 1.54 12.32 9.70
C LEU A 162 1.69 11.73 8.29
N ALA A 163 2.55 12.31 7.48
CA ALA A 163 2.83 11.84 6.13
C ALA A 163 4.02 12.58 5.51
N LYS A 164 4.65 11.98 4.47
CA LYS A 164 5.53 12.76 3.59
C LYS A 164 4.82 14.03 3.14
N ILE A 165 5.43 15.16 3.34
CA ILE A 165 4.91 16.47 2.95
C ILE A 165 5.13 16.64 1.45
N ASP A 166 4.06 16.45 0.69
CA ASP A 166 4.10 16.33 -0.78
C ASP A 166 2.99 17.20 -1.38
N TYR A 167 3.25 17.79 -2.55
CA TYR A 167 2.30 18.67 -3.23
C TYR A 167 0.91 18.05 -3.45
N ARG A 168 0.83 16.73 -3.63
CA ARG A 168 -0.42 15.98 -3.82
C ARG A 168 -1.25 15.92 -2.55
N LYS A 169 -0.60 15.93 -1.39
CA LYS A 169 -1.23 15.86 -0.06
C LYS A 169 -1.64 17.23 0.46
N ARG A 170 -1.20 18.32 -0.19
CA ARG A 170 -1.67 19.70 0.03
C ARG A 170 -1.47 20.23 1.46
N GLN A 171 -0.53 19.69 2.25
CA GLN A 171 -0.31 20.12 3.64
C GLN A 171 -0.02 21.61 3.76
N HIS A 172 0.65 22.21 2.75
CA HIS A 172 0.93 23.65 2.71
C HIS A 172 -0.33 24.52 2.81
N MET A 173 -1.51 24.02 2.40
CA MET A 173 -2.76 24.77 2.46
C MET A 173 -3.37 24.83 3.87
N PHE A 174 -2.93 23.97 4.77
CA PHE A 174 -3.50 23.84 6.12
C PHE A 174 -2.60 24.37 7.22
N GLN A 175 -1.47 25.00 6.88
CA GLN A 175 -0.46 25.48 7.84
C GLN A 175 -0.94 26.61 8.75
N SER A 176 -2.04 27.30 8.40
CA SER A 176 -2.66 28.34 9.23
C SER A 176 -3.50 27.80 10.38
N ILE A 177 -3.78 26.48 10.41
CA ILE A 177 -4.55 25.85 11.47
C ILE A 177 -3.65 25.61 12.67
N SER A 178 -3.85 26.37 13.74
CA SER A 178 -2.96 26.35 14.93
C SER A 178 -2.95 25.03 15.70
N SER A 179 -4.05 24.28 15.66
CA SER A 179 -4.18 22.96 16.30
C SER A 179 -3.75 21.80 15.43
N LEU A 180 -3.30 22.04 14.18
CA LEU A 180 -2.86 21.01 13.27
C LEU A 180 -1.33 20.97 13.22
N TYR A 181 -0.77 19.84 13.60
CA TYR A 181 0.67 19.56 13.55
C TYR A 181 1.02 18.71 12.34
N PHE A 182 2.25 18.83 11.86
CA PHE A 182 2.75 18.11 10.68
C PHE A 182 4.02 17.35 11.05
N ALA A 183 4.08 16.07 10.66
CA ALA A 183 5.31 15.29 10.78
C ALA A 183 5.57 14.50 9.49
N GLY A 184 6.81 14.52 9.04
CA GLY A 184 7.29 13.79 7.87
C GLY A 184 8.30 14.55 7.04
N ASN A 185 8.93 13.84 6.11
CA ASN A 185 9.92 14.41 5.19
C ASN A 185 9.29 15.45 4.26
N ILE A 186 9.94 16.61 4.11
CA ILE A 186 9.45 17.73 3.27
C ILE A 186 9.96 17.55 1.84
N ALA A 187 9.03 17.35 0.91
CA ALA A 187 9.26 17.31 -0.53
C ALA A 187 8.49 18.43 -1.27
N ASP A 188 7.59 19.14 -0.62
CA ASP A 188 6.84 20.27 -1.19
C ASP A 188 7.49 21.59 -0.78
N GLN A 189 8.08 22.29 -1.74
CA GLN A 189 8.77 23.57 -1.52
C GLN A 189 7.84 24.70 -1.03
N ARG A 190 6.50 24.53 -1.15
CA ARG A 190 5.52 25.49 -0.67
C ARG A 190 5.23 25.34 0.83
N PHE A 191 5.68 24.24 1.43
CA PHE A 191 5.52 24.02 2.85
C PHE A 191 6.61 24.77 3.62
N ASN A 192 6.20 25.65 4.53
CA ASN A 192 7.11 26.38 5.39
C ASN A 192 7.28 25.65 6.72
N GLN A 193 8.52 25.50 7.17
CA GLN A 193 8.80 25.00 8.51
C GLN A 193 8.39 26.04 9.53
N ASN A 194 7.28 25.80 10.23
CA ASN A 194 6.76 26.64 11.30
C ASN A 194 6.75 25.87 12.63
N GLN A 195 6.25 26.49 13.69
CA GLN A 195 6.14 25.90 15.02
C GLN A 195 5.29 24.62 15.09
N ASN A 196 4.43 24.36 14.11
CA ASN A 196 3.59 23.18 14.05
C ASN A 196 4.24 22.03 13.27
N TYR A 197 5.44 22.22 12.73
CA TYR A 197 6.20 21.16 12.10
C TYR A 197 7.07 20.44 13.13
N LEU A 198 6.78 19.16 13.34
CA LEU A 198 7.42 18.32 14.38
C LEU A 198 8.63 17.54 13.85
N GLY A 199 9.03 17.78 12.60
CA GLY A 199 10.17 17.08 12.00
C GLY A 199 9.79 15.78 11.29
N GLU A 200 10.82 15.07 10.87
CA GLU A 200 10.67 13.73 10.30
C GLU A 200 10.73 12.70 11.44
N TRP A 201 9.65 11.95 11.63
CA TRP A 201 9.58 10.92 12.65
C TRP A 201 10.03 9.57 12.09
N SER A 202 10.88 8.90 12.83
CA SER A 202 11.25 7.53 12.57
C SER A 202 10.15 6.57 13.04
N LYS A 203 10.23 5.32 12.60
CA LYS A 203 9.32 4.24 13.03
C LYS A 203 9.33 4.02 14.56
N ASP A 204 10.44 4.35 15.22
CA ASP A 204 10.61 4.17 16.66
C ASP A 204 10.04 5.35 17.47
N THR A 205 9.65 6.44 16.79
CA THR A 205 9.08 7.66 17.37
C THR A 205 7.54 7.67 17.29
N LEU A 206 6.96 6.74 16.55
CA LEU A 206 5.52 6.55 16.39
C LEU A 206 5.00 5.56 17.43
#